data_1a013fb2a35531e2d50456aa6a2c8823
#
_entry.id   1a013fb2a35531e2d50456aa6a2c8823
#
_cell.length_a   1.000
_cell.length_b   1.000
_cell.length_c   1.000
_cell.angle_alpha   90.00
_cell.angle_beta   90.00
_cell.angle_gamma   90.00
#
_symmetry.space_group_name_H-M   'P 1'
#
loop_
_entity.id
_entity.type
_entity.pdbx_description
1 polymer ?
#
loop_
_entity_poly.entity_id
_entity_poly.type
_entity_poly.pdbx_seq_one_letter_code
_entity_poly.pdbx_strand_id
1 'polypeptide(L)'
;MNYHHYFRRAERPVEACIVGTGGFGRSFVSQSRRVPLMNLRVAVDPTAEAAVDAYLAAGIERQRIAVCDTAEQAAAAWARGDVIAAGDLATVVALPFDIVVEATGQPEAGAGHALMAIEHGRHLAIVTKELDSVAGPGLARMAAERGLVVTPVDGDQPSLLIGLVTWAEVLGLEILAAGKSSEYDFVFDPATSTITVNGVSREVPGFAALWEIGEAEPRAVFAARRERLGMFGQRA
;
A
#
# COMPACT_ATOMS: atom_id res chain seq x y z
N MET A 1 -6.78 -22.78 5.91
CA MET A 1 -6.20 -22.89 4.56
C MET A 1 -4.72 -23.16 4.71
N ASN A 2 -4.15 -24.12 3.98
CA ASN A 2 -2.71 -24.39 4.06
C ASN A 2 -1.98 -23.62 2.94
N TYR A 3 -1.46 -22.45 3.28
CA TYR A 3 -0.76 -21.58 2.34
C TYR A 3 0.47 -22.22 1.69
N HIS A 4 1.11 -23.20 2.31
CA HIS A 4 2.22 -23.93 1.71
C HIS A 4 1.83 -24.66 0.42
N HIS A 5 0.57 -25.06 0.25
CA HIS A 5 0.11 -25.67 -0.99
C HIS A 5 -0.07 -24.67 -2.13
N TYR A 6 -0.40 -23.41 -1.82
CA TYR A 6 -0.57 -22.37 -2.83
C TYR A 6 0.76 -21.89 -3.41
N PHE A 7 1.77 -21.74 -2.56
CA PHE A 7 3.05 -21.11 -2.93
C PHE A 7 4.13 -22.14 -3.33
N ARG A 8 3.85 -23.43 -3.21
CA ARG A 8 4.84 -24.50 -3.43
C ARG A 8 5.19 -24.75 -4.90
N ARG A 9 4.49 -24.13 -5.85
CA ARG A 9 4.64 -24.36 -7.29
C ARG A 9 5.41 -23.30 -8.04
N ALA A 10 5.97 -22.33 -7.37
CA ALA A 10 6.80 -21.34 -8.03
C ALA A 10 8.11 -22.02 -8.51
N GLU A 11 8.33 -22.03 -9.81
CA GLU A 11 9.54 -22.63 -10.41
C GLU A 11 10.79 -21.81 -10.10
N ARG A 12 10.63 -20.52 -9.84
CA ARG A 12 11.68 -19.60 -9.44
C ARG A 12 11.11 -18.51 -8.48
N PRO A 13 11.95 -17.85 -7.70
CA PRO A 13 11.53 -16.68 -6.95
C PRO A 13 11.01 -15.58 -7.88
N VAL A 14 10.01 -14.83 -7.41
CA VAL A 14 9.50 -13.64 -8.08
C VAL A 14 10.49 -12.50 -7.87
N GLU A 15 10.96 -11.88 -8.94
CA GLU A 15 11.78 -10.67 -8.87
C GLU A 15 10.89 -9.45 -8.65
N ALA A 16 11.12 -8.72 -7.58
CA ALA A 16 10.25 -7.61 -7.17
C ALA A 16 11.00 -6.28 -7.11
N CYS A 17 10.25 -5.22 -7.43
CA CYS A 17 10.62 -3.83 -7.20
C CYS A 17 9.62 -3.23 -6.20
N ILE A 18 10.09 -2.53 -5.16
CA ILE A 18 9.22 -1.75 -4.28
C ILE A 18 9.38 -0.26 -4.56
N VAL A 19 8.26 0.46 -4.60
CA VAL A 19 8.21 1.92 -4.71
C VAL A 19 7.61 2.49 -3.45
N GLY A 20 8.39 3.27 -2.72
CA GLY A 20 8.10 3.78 -1.39
C GLY A 20 8.77 2.93 -0.31
N THR A 21 9.73 3.53 0.40
CA THR A 21 10.48 2.90 1.49
C THR A 21 10.14 3.47 2.87
N GLY A 22 8.90 3.94 3.04
CA GLY A 22 8.32 4.31 4.33
C GLY A 22 8.15 3.11 5.27
N GLY A 23 7.25 3.20 6.24
CA GLY A 23 7.03 2.16 7.25
C GLY A 23 6.76 0.77 6.66
N PHE A 24 5.80 0.68 5.73
CA PHE A 24 5.51 -0.58 5.03
C PHE A 24 6.71 -1.06 4.20
N GLY A 25 7.27 -0.18 3.35
CA GLY A 25 8.36 -0.55 2.46
C GLY A 25 9.59 -1.06 3.18
N ARG A 26 10.00 -0.44 4.28
CA ARG A 26 11.11 -0.93 5.13
C ARG A 26 10.83 -2.32 5.70
N SER A 27 9.60 -2.54 6.18
CA SER A 27 9.19 -3.85 6.68
C SER A 27 9.21 -4.89 5.56
N PHE A 28 8.73 -4.54 4.37
CA PHE A 28 8.71 -5.42 3.20
C PHE A 28 10.14 -5.78 2.75
N VAL A 29 11.05 -4.80 2.65
CA VAL A 29 12.48 -5.02 2.36
C VAL A 29 13.10 -5.99 3.38
N SER A 30 12.85 -5.76 4.67
CA SER A 30 13.40 -6.61 5.74
C SER A 30 12.84 -8.04 5.69
N GLN A 31 11.54 -8.20 5.49
CA GLN A 31 10.89 -9.52 5.47
C GLN A 31 11.20 -10.30 4.19
N SER A 32 11.35 -9.62 3.04
CA SER A 32 11.69 -10.27 1.76
C SER A 32 12.92 -11.16 1.84
N ARG A 33 13.87 -10.80 2.69
CA ARG A 33 15.09 -11.59 2.95
C ARG A 33 14.84 -12.99 3.55
N ARG A 34 13.68 -13.19 4.13
CA ARG A 34 13.26 -14.46 4.76
C ARG A 34 12.25 -15.24 3.93
N VAL A 35 11.80 -14.67 2.82
CA VAL A 35 10.80 -15.28 1.94
C VAL A 35 11.51 -15.90 0.73
N PRO A 36 11.63 -17.24 0.66
CA PRO A 36 12.40 -17.89 -0.40
C PRO A 36 11.74 -17.80 -1.78
N LEU A 37 10.49 -17.35 -1.84
CA LEU A 37 9.70 -17.24 -3.08
C LEU A 37 9.83 -15.88 -3.75
N MET A 38 10.60 -14.96 -3.17
CA MET A 38 10.70 -13.58 -3.68
C MET A 38 12.13 -13.05 -3.51
N ASN A 39 12.60 -12.36 -4.55
CA ASN A 39 13.81 -11.57 -4.54
C ASN A 39 13.47 -10.10 -4.68
N LEU A 40 13.68 -9.31 -3.66
CA LEU A 40 13.51 -7.86 -3.71
C LEU A 40 14.86 -7.21 -3.99
N ARG A 41 15.13 -6.95 -5.26
CA ARG A 41 16.41 -6.39 -5.70
C ARG A 41 16.36 -4.91 -6.02
N VAL A 42 15.18 -4.32 -6.16
CA VAL A 42 15.01 -2.91 -6.53
C VAL A 42 14.14 -2.21 -5.50
N ALA A 43 14.62 -1.09 -4.97
CA ALA A 43 13.86 -0.20 -4.12
C ALA A 43 13.93 1.24 -4.67
N VAL A 44 12.79 1.88 -4.75
CA VAL A 44 12.63 3.24 -5.28
C VAL A 44 12.01 4.12 -4.20
N ASP A 45 12.61 5.28 -4.00
CA ASP A 45 12.05 6.32 -3.12
C ASP A 45 12.52 7.68 -3.66
N PRO A 46 11.73 8.76 -3.63
CA PRO A 46 12.16 10.07 -4.11
C PRO A 46 13.54 10.50 -3.59
N THR A 47 13.88 10.02 -2.40
CA THR A 47 15.24 10.10 -1.85
C THR A 47 15.88 8.72 -1.97
N ALA A 48 16.76 8.50 -2.93
CA ALA A 48 17.43 7.20 -3.11
C ALA A 48 18.14 6.72 -1.82
N GLU A 49 18.58 7.62 -0.97
CA GLU A 49 19.16 7.35 0.34
C GLU A 49 18.18 6.63 1.28
N ALA A 50 16.87 6.94 1.20
CA ALA A 50 15.87 6.23 2.01
C ALA A 50 15.76 4.75 1.60
N ALA A 51 15.92 4.45 0.31
CA ALA A 51 15.98 3.08 -0.19
C ALA A 51 17.28 2.38 0.26
N VAL A 52 18.42 3.10 0.26
CA VAL A 52 19.69 2.60 0.82
C VAL A 52 19.54 2.26 2.30
N ASP A 53 18.94 3.17 3.08
CA ASP A 53 18.73 2.96 4.52
C ASP A 53 17.83 1.75 4.80
N ALA A 54 16.79 1.54 3.97
CA ALA A 54 15.94 0.36 4.09
C ALA A 54 16.72 -0.94 3.86
N TYR A 55 17.63 -0.98 2.90
CA TYR A 55 18.50 -2.13 2.65
C TYR A 55 19.53 -2.34 3.77
N LEU A 56 20.15 -1.29 4.27
CA LEU A 56 21.10 -1.37 5.39
C LEU A 56 20.41 -1.90 6.65
N ALA A 57 19.22 -1.39 6.95
CA ALA A 57 18.39 -1.85 8.07
C ALA A 57 17.99 -3.33 7.94
N ALA A 58 17.84 -3.82 6.70
CA ALA A 58 17.61 -5.24 6.40
C ALA A 58 18.88 -6.11 6.46
N GLY A 59 20.03 -5.53 6.80
CA GLY A 59 21.31 -6.24 6.93
C GLY A 59 22.01 -6.50 5.60
N ILE A 60 21.74 -5.70 4.57
CA ILE A 60 22.48 -5.75 3.31
C ILE A 60 23.72 -4.87 3.44
N GLU A 61 24.88 -5.42 3.09
CA GLU A 61 26.13 -4.69 3.16
C GLU A 61 26.16 -3.54 2.16
N ARG A 62 26.70 -2.37 2.57
CA ARG A 62 26.72 -1.16 1.74
C ARG A 62 27.33 -1.36 0.35
N GLN A 63 28.36 -2.20 0.26
CA GLN A 63 29.04 -2.52 -1.01
C GLN A 63 28.17 -3.31 -2.00
N ARG A 64 27.07 -3.91 -1.54
CA ARG A 64 26.11 -4.63 -2.35
C ARG A 64 24.94 -3.76 -2.80
N ILE A 65 24.92 -2.48 -2.40
CA ILE A 65 23.84 -1.54 -2.71
C ILE A 65 24.35 -0.56 -3.75
N ALA A 66 23.81 -0.62 -4.96
CA ALA A 66 24.08 0.32 -6.01
C ALA A 66 23.02 1.43 -6.00
N VAL A 67 23.45 2.68 -5.87
CA VAL A 67 22.60 3.85 -6.13
C VAL A 67 22.67 4.16 -7.62
N CYS A 68 21.52 4.25 -8.28
CA CYS A 68 21.45 4.40 -9.73
C CYS A 68 20.56 5.60 -10.10
N ASP A 69 21.13 6.52 -10.85
CA ASP A 69 20.45 7.71 -11.37
C ASP A 69 20.06 7.54 -12.85
N THR A 70 20.61 6.53 -13.53
CA THR A 70 20.32 6.23 -14.93
C THR A 70 20.01 4.76 -15.17
N ALA A 71 19.29 4.48 -16.26
CA ALA A 71 18.94 3.11 -16.67
C ALA A 71 20.18 2.25 -16.97
N GLU A 72 21.25 2.84 -17.51
CA GLU A 72 22.50 2.15 -17.79
C GLU A 72 23.20 1.70 -16.51
N GLN A 73 23.25 2.58 -15.47
CA GLN A 73 23.78 2.24 -14.17
C GLN A 73 22.97 1.12 -13.52
N ALA A 74 21.63 1.21 -13.61
CA ALA A 74 20.74 0.20 -13.07
C ALA A 74 20.92 -1.16 -13.78
N ALA A 75 21.03 -1.19 -15.11
CA ALA A 75 21.29 -2.40 -15.87
C ALA A 75 22.66 -3.04 -15.51
N ALA A 76 23.70 -2.22 -15.36
CA ALA A 76 25.01 -2.70 -14.96
C ALA A 76 25.01 -3.26 -13.54
N ALA A 77 24.32 -2.61 -12.59
CA ALA A 77 24.17 -3.10 -11.22
C ALA A 77 23.36 -4.40 -11.16
N TRP A 78 22.29 -4.49 -11.96
CA TRP A 78 21.50 -5.71 -12.09
C TRP A 78 22.35 -6.88 -12.58
N ALA A 79 23.17 -6.67 -13.61
CA ALA A 79 24.06 -7.70 -14.17
C ALA A 79 25.11 -8.20 -13.17
N ARG A 80 25.58 -7.35 -12.26
CA ARG A 80 26.51 -7.73 -11.18
C ARG A 80 25.82 -8.49 -10.03
N GLY A 81 24.49 -8.49 -9.99
CA GLY A 81 23.72 -9.10 -8.89
C GLY A 81 23.61 -8.21 -7.65
N ASP A 82 23.80 -6.89 -7.79
CA ASP A 82 23.62 -5.95 -6.70
C ASP A 82 22.12 -5.70 -6.42
N VAL A 83 21.81 -5.19 -5.23
CA VAL A 83 20.52 -4.55 -4.98
C VAL A 83 20.61 -3.07 -5.40
N ILE A 84 19.51 -2.52 -5.89
CA ILE A 84 19.46 -1.23 -6.56
C ILE A 84 18.56 -0.29 -5.78
N ALA A 85 19.09 0.87 -5.42
CA ALA A 85 18.36 2.01 -4.88
C ALA A 85 18.28 3.10 -5.96
N ALA A 86 17.08 3.62 -6.22
CA ALA A 86 16.88 4.68 -7.21
C ALA A 86 15.89 5.73 -6.71
N GLY A 87 15.99 6.93 -7.28
CA GLY A 87 15.11 8.06 -6.96
C GLY A 87 13.79 8.04 -7.73
N ASP A 88 13.72 7.30 -8.84
CA ASP A 88 12.57 7.27 -9.74
C ASP A 88 12.39 5.86 -10.32
N LEU A 89 11.14 5.42 -10.43
CA LEU A 89 10.79 4.14 -11.07
C LEU A 89 11.21 4.12 -12.55
N ALA A 90 11.16 5.24 -13.26
CA ALA A 90 11.60 5.33 -14.65
C ALA A 90 13.04 4.87 -14.87
N THR A 91 13.92 5.08 -13.89
CA THR A 91 15.32 4.65 -13.92
C THR A 91 15.46 3.13 -13.96
N VAL A 92 14.52 2.39 -13.38
CA VAL A 92 14.65 0.96 -13.12
C VAL A 92 13.57 0.08 -13.77
N VAL A 93 12.49 0.66 -14.28
CA VAL A 93 11.32 -0.10 -14.74
C VAL A 93 11.62 -1.04 -15.92
N ALA A 94 12.66 -0.74 -16.71
CA ALA A 94 13.12 -1.59 -17.80
C ALA A 94 13.89 -2.85 -17.34
N LEU A 95 14.32 -2.92 -16.07
CA LEU A 95 15.00 -4.10 -15.51
C LEU A 95 14.07 -5.31 -15.51
N PRO A 96 14.60 -6.53 -15.61
CA PRO A 96 13.81 -7.75 -15.78
C PRO A 96 13.24 -8.27 -14.43
N PHE A 97 12.59 -7.42 -13.66
CA PHE A 97 11.79 -7.87 -12.54
C PHE A 97 10.33 -8.16 -12.97
N ASP A 98 9.62 -8.94 -12.19
CA ASP A 98 8.28 -9.44 -12.52
C ASP A 98 7.18 -8.49 -12.04
N ILE A 99 7.35 -7.87 -10.88
CA ILE A 99 6.30 -7.14 -10.19
C ILE A 99 6.79 -5.83 -9.56
N VAL A 100 5.96 -4.80 -9.66
CA VAL A 100 6.08 -3.57 -8.88
C VAL A 100 5.15 -3.67 -7.66
N VAL A 101 5.68 -3.40 -6.48
CA VAL A 101 4.92 -3.22 -5.24
C VAL A 101 4.83 -1.71 -4.98
N GLU A 102 3.66 -1.14 -5.19
CA GLU A 102 3.41 0.29 -5.01
C GLU A 102 3.03 0.56 -3.54
N ALA A 103 3.84 1.29 -2.81
CA ALA A 103 3.71 1.52 -1.37
C ALA A 103 4.03 2.97 -0.95
N THR A 104 3.76 3.93 -1.82
CA THR A 104 4.09 5.35 -1.57
C THR A 104 3.13 6.01 -0.58
N GLY A 105 1.90 5.50 -0.44
CA GLY A 105 0.84 6.20 0.29
C GLY A 105 0.37 7.49 -0.40
N GLN A 106 0.79 7.73 -1.65
CA GLN A 106 0.46 8.92 -2.45
C GLN A 106 -0.33 8.49 -3.69
N PRO A 107 -1.67 8.64 -3.72
CA PRO A 107 -2.51 8.09 -4.79
C PRO A 107 -2.15 8.57 -6.19
N GLU A 108 -1.80 9.85 -6.33
CA GLU A 108 -1.45 10.43 -7.63
C GLU A 108 -0.12 9.89 -8.16
N ALA A 109 0.91 9.86 -7.32
CA ALA A 109 2.20 9.26 -7.69
C ALA A 109 2.04 7.77 -7.98
N GLY A 110 1.29 7.06 -7.14
CA GLY A 110 0.99 5.65 -7.30
C GLY A 110 0.28 5.34 -8.61
N ALA A 111 -0.63 6.20 -9.07
CA ALA A 111 -1.28 6.04 -10.37
C ALA A 111 -0.26 6.12 -11.53
N GLY A 112 0.68 7.07 -11.46
CA GLY A 112 1.78 7.17 -12.43
C GLY A 112 2.66 5.93 -12.42
N HIS A 113 3.05 5.44 -11.25
CA HIS A 113 3.84 4.20 -11.10
C HIS A 113 3.09 2.97 -11.64
N ALA A 114 1.79 2.89 -11.36
CA ALA A 114 0.95 1.79 -11.83
C ALA A 114 0.86 1.74 -13.36
N LEU A 115 0.61 2.87 -14.00
CA LEU A 115 0.58 2.98 -15.46
C LEU A 115 1.94 2.59 -16.05
N MET A 116 3.03 3.13 -15.52
CA MET A 116 4.38 2.82 -15.97
C MET A 116 4.71 1.33 -15.83
N ALA A 117 4.33 0.69 -14.72
CA ALA A 117 4.51 -0.74 -14.50
C ALA A 117 3.76 -1.56 -15.57
N ILE A 118 2.48 -1.26 -15.82
CA ILE A 118 1.64 -1.95 -16.81
C ILE A 118 2.19 -1.76 -18.23
N GLU A 119 2.62 -0.55 -18.59
CA GLU A 119 3.20 -0.24 -19.89
C GLU A 119 4.48 -1.02 -20.16
N HIS A 120 5.29 -1.28 -19.13
CA HIS A 120 6.52 -2.05 -19.20
C HIS A 120 6.33 -3.56 -18.97
N GLY A 121 5.09 -4.03 -18.95
CA GLY A 121 4.79 -5.46 -18.82
C GLY A 121 5.07 -6.02 -17.42
N ARG A 122 4.93 -5.22 -16.37
CA ARG A 122 5.11 -5.63 -14.97
C ARG A 122 3.77 -5.87 -14.31
N HIS A 123 3.67 -6.93 -13.51
CA HIS A 123 2.57 -7.10 -12.57
C HIS A 123 2.60 -5.98 -11.54
N LEU A 124 1.48 -5.73 -10.88
CA LEU A 124 1.35 -4.66 -9.88
C LEU A 124 0.66 -5.17 -8.62
N ALA A 125 1.29 -4.93 -7.48
CA ALA A 125 0.70 -5.10 -6.17
C ALA A 125 0.55 -3.71 -5.51
N ILE A 126 -0.68 -3.34 -5.14
CA ILE A 126 -1.00 -2.01 -4.61
C ILE A 126 -1.14 -2.08 -3.10
N VAL A 127 -0.28 -1.37 -2.39
CA VAL A 127 -0.36 -1.14 -0.94
C VAL A 127 -1.12 0.15 -0.64
N THR A 128 -0.99 1.16 -1.51
CA THR A 128 -1.70 2.43 -1.39
C THR A 128 -3.19 2.23 -1.65
N LYS A 129 -3.94 1.95 -0.59
CA LYS A 129 -5.38 1.62 -0.66
C LYS A 129 -6.25 2.74 -1.25
N GLU A 130 -5.81 3.99 -1.09
CA GLU A 130 -6.46 5.17 -1.65
C GLU A 130 -6.37 5.15 -3.19
N LEU A 131 -5.25 4.69 -3.74
CA LEU A 131 -5.10 4.46 -5.18
C LEU A 131 -6.02 3.33 -5.64
N ASP A 132 -6.00 2.20 -4.94
CA ASP A 132 -6.81 1.02 -5.32
C ASP A 132 -8.30 1.35 -5.30
N SER A 133 -8.77 2.07 -4.28
CA SER A 133 -10.19 2.42 -4.15
C SER A 133 -10.70 3.34 -5.26
N VAL A 134 -9.85 4.18 -5.84
CA VAL A 134 -10.22 5.16 -6.89
C VAL A 134 -9.94 4.62 -8.29
N ALA A 135 -8.76 4.06 -8.51
CA ALA A 135 -8.28 3.68 -9.85
C ALA A 135 -8.11 2.16 -10.04
N GLY A 136 -8.12 1.37 -8.96
CA GLY A 136 -7.86 -0.07 -8.98
C GLY A 136 -8.62 -0.84 -10.05
N PRO A 137 -9.96 -0.70 -10.16
CA PRO A 137 -10.73 -1.40 -11.20
C PRO A 137 -10.30 -1.05 -12.63
N GLY A 138 -9.93 0.20 -12.87
CA GLY A 138 -9.41 0.66 -14.17
C GLY A 138 -8.04 0.07 -14.48
N LEU A 139 -7.13 0.11 -13.52
CA LEU A 139 -5.79 -0.46 -13.63
C LEU A 139 -5.83 -1.98 -13.84
N ALA A 140 -6.70 -2.68 -13.10
CA ALA A 140 -6.88 -4.13 -13.25
C ALA A 140 -7.35 -4.51 -14.66
N ARG A 141 -8.29 -3.75 -15.25
CA ARG A 141 -8.73 -3.95 -16.62
C ARG A 141 -7.60 -3.74 -17.62
N MET A 142 -6.88 -2.62 -17.53
CA MET A 142 -5.74 -2.31 -18.40
C MET A 142 -4.63 -3.37 -18.33
N ALA A 143 -4.36 -3.89 -17.16
CA ALA A 143 -3.41 -4.96 -16.93
C ALA A 143 -3.90 -6.28 -17.56
N ALA A 144 -5.15 -6.64 -17.35
CA ALA A 144 -5.75 -7.87 -17.89
C ALA A 144 -5.68 -7.90 -19.43
N GLU A 145 -5.90 -6.78 -20.11
CA GLU A 145 -5.75 -6.64 -21.56
C GLU A 145 -4.33 -6.97 -22.06
N ARG A 146 -3.34 -6.92 -21.17
CA ARG A 146 -1.93 -7.24 -21.43
C ARG A 146 -1.47 -8.57 -20.80
N GLY A 147 -2.39 -9.33 -20.23
CA GLY A 147 -2.07 -10.58 -19.53
C GLY A 147 -1.33 -10.36 -18.20
N LEU A 148 -1.44 -9.17 -17.63
CA LEU A 148 -0.83 -8.80 -16.35
C LEU A 148 -1.85 -8.88 -15.22
N VAL A 149 -1.33 -8.97 -13.99
CA VAL A 149 -2.13 -9.00 -12.76
C VAL A 149 -1.94 -7.68 -12.02
N VAL A 150 -3.04 -7.08 -11.62
CA VAL A 150 -3.08 -6.01 -10.62
C VAL A 150 -3.89 -6.53 -9.43
N THR A 151 -3.34 -6.40 -8.24
CA THR A 151 -3.99 -6.85 -7.00
C THR A 151 -3.68 -5.89 -5.85
N PRO A 152 -4.65 -5.61 -4.97
CA PRO A 152 -4.31 -5.06 -3.67
C PRO A 152 -3.45 -6.06 -2.90
N VAL A 153 -2.57 -5.55 -2.06
CA VAL A 153 -1.79 -6.38 -1.13
C VAL A 153 -2.72 -6.86 -0.02
N ASP A 154 -2.83 -8.19 0.11
CA ASP A 154 -3.59 -8.80 1.20
C ASP A 154 -2.90 -8.55 2.55
N GLY A 155 -3.70 -8.31 3.57
CA GLY A 155 -3.17 -8.09 4.92
C GLY A 155 -3.53 -6.73 5.52
N ASP A 156 -4.19 -5.85 4.77
CA ASP A 156 -4.78 -4.61 5.28
C ASP A 156 -6.33 -4.68 5.24
N GLN A 157 -6.97 -3.58 5.46
CA GLN A 157 -8.43 -3.45 5.45
C GLN A 157 -8.94 -3.39 4.00
N PRO A 158 -10.09 -3.93 3.73
CA PRO A 158 -11.01 -4.67 4.64
C PRO A 158 -10.77 -6.18 4.66
N SER A 159 -9.80 -6.71 3.90
CA SER A 159 -9.65 -8.15 3.63
C SER A 159 -9.45 -8.99 4.91
N LEU A 160 -8.60 -8.55 5.82
CA LEU A 160 -8.39 -9.24 7.10
C LEU A 160 -9.63 -9.25 7.97
N LEU A 161 -10.38 -8.15 8.00
CA LEU A 161 -11.62 -8.07 8.78
C LEU A 161 -12.69 -8.99 8.20
N ILE A 162 -12.86 -9.02 6.86
CA ILE A 162 -13.78 -9.92 6.17
C ILE A 162 -13.40 -11.38 6.46
N GLY A 163 -12.11 -11.71 6.38
CA GLY A 163 -11.62 -13.05 6.69
C GLY A 163 -11.93 -13.48 8.12
N LEU A 164 -11.72 -12.58 9.09
CA LEU A 164 -11.99 -12.86 10.51
C LEU A 164 -13.49 -13.00 10.78
N VAL A 165 -14.33 -12.14 10.22
CA VAL A 165 -15.80 -12.21 10.33
C VAL A 165 -16.29 -13.53 9.76
N THR A 166 -15.91 -13.85 8.52
CA THR A 166 -16.34 -15.11 7.87
C THR A 166 -15.86 -16.34 8.65
N TRP A 167 -14.66 -16.31 9.21
CA TRP A 167 -14.17 -17.41 10.04
C TRP A 167 -14.98 -17.57 11.32
N ALA A 168 -15.34 -16.49 12.00
CA ALA A 168 -16.19 -16.52 13.19
C ALA A 168 -17.61 -17.09 12.86
N GLU A 169 -18.20 -16.65 11.75
CA GLU A 169 -19.51 -17.14 11.26
C GLU A 169 -19.49 -18.66 10.99
N VAL A 170 -18.44 -19.15 10.31
CA VAL A 170 -18.26 -20.59 10.03
C VAL A 170 -18.15 -21.41 11.31
N LEU A 171 -17.60 -20.84 12.37
CA LEU A 171 -17.55 -21.47 13.70
C LEU A 171 -18.87 -21.38 14.47
N GLY A 172 -19.89 -20.72 13.92
CA GLY A 172 -21.16 -20.54 14.58
C GLY A 172 -21.15 -19.51 15.71
N LEU A 173 -20.17 -18.60 15.70
CA LEU A 173 -20.07 -17.52 16.68
C LEU A 173 -20.97 -16.36 16.28
N GLU A 174 -21.71 -15.81 17.24
CA GLU A 174 -22.47 -14.58 17.04
C GLU A 174 -21.53 -13.38 17.03
N ILE A 175 -21.61 -12.54 16.00
CA ILE A 175 -20.78 -11.34 15.87
C ILE A 175 -21.56 -10.16 16.44
N LEU A 176 -21.14 -9.65 17.58
CA LEU A 176 -21.76 -8.49 18.21
C LEU A 176 -21.23 -7.16 17.67
N ALA A 177 -19.96 -7.11 17.26
CA ALA A 177 -19.35 -5.93 16.66
C ALA A 177 -18.16 -6.34 15.81
N ALA A 178 -17.92 -5.61 14.72
CA ALA A 178 -16.72 -5.72 13.91
C ALA A 178 -16.16 -4.32 13.68
N GLY A 179 -14.86 -4.13 13.91
CA GLY A 179 -14.23 -2.83 13.79
C GLY A 179 -12.72 -2.93 13.67
N LYS A 180 -12.12 -1.84 13.23
CA LYS A 180 -10.68 -1.66 13.16
C LYS A 180 -10.28 -0.39 13.90
N SER A 181 -9.23 -0.45 14.68
CA SER A 181 -8.59 0.76 15.21
C SER A 181 -7.70 1.38 14.13
N SER A 182 -7.63 2.70 14.13
CA SER A 182 -6.70 3.47 13.30
C SER A 182 -5.38 3.66 14.05
N GLU A 183 -4.28 3.81 13.32
CA GLU A 183 -3.00 4.26 13.86
C GLU A 183 -3.05 5.74 14.29
N TYR A 184 -4.06 6.45 13.82
CA TYR A 184 -4.28 7.83 14.19
C TYR A 184 -4.99 7.92 15.53
N ASP A 185 -4.38 8.63 16.43
CA ASP A 185 -5.01 9.01 17.72
C ASP A 185 -6.11 10.04 17.43
N PHE A 186 -7.32 9.53 17.23
CA PHE A 186 -8.50 10.34 16.95
C PHE A 186 -9.44 10.23 18.14
N VAL A 187 -9.53 11.30 18.91
CA VAL A 187 -10.41 11.38 20.08
C VAL A 187 -11.40 12.51 19.87
N PHE A 188 -12.69 12.18 19.95
CA PHE A 188 -13.76 13.18 19.98
C PHE A 188 -14.29 13.33 21.41
N ASP A 189 -14.28 14.57 21.91
CA ASP A 189 -14.91 14.94 23.18
C ASP A 189 -16.27 15.60 22.88
N PRO A 190 -17.38 14.94 23.18
CA PRO A 190 -18.71 15.50 22.93
C PRO A 190 -19.06 16.69 23.84
N ALA A 191 -18.42 16.80 25.00
CA ALA A 191 -18.72 17.88 25.94
C ALA A 191 -18.17 19.22 25.46
N THR A 192 -17.04 19.21 24.77
CA THR A 192 -16.36 20.39 24.23
C THR A 192 -16.51 20.53 22.73
N SER A 193 -17.14 19.55 22.04
CA SER A 193 -17.16 19.45 20.58
C SER A 193 -15.78 19.53 19.95
N THR A 194 -14.77 18.95 20.60
CA THR A 194 -13.38 19.02 20.20
C THR A 194 -12.93 17.68 19.64
N ILE A 195 -12.24 17.70 18.48
CA ILE A 195 -11.51 16.55 17.96
C ILE A 195 -10.03 16.77 18.21
N THR A 196 -9.38 15.75 18.78
CA THR A 196 -7.92 15.69 18.90
C THR A 196 -7.40 14.63 17.94
N VAL A 197 -6.48 15.02 17.06
CA VAL A 197 -5.80 14.12 16.10
C VAL A 197 -4.30 14.33 16.27
N ASN A 198 -3.57 13.26 16.60
CA ASN A 198 -2.12 13.30 16.81
C ASN A 198 -1.68 14.43 17.78
N GLY A 199 -2.44 14.62 18.86
CA GLY A 199 -2.16 15.65 19.87
C GLY A 199 -2.57 17.07 19.49
N VAL A 200 -3.15 17.29 18.31
CA VAL A 200 -3.67 18.58 17.86
C VAL A 200 -5.19 18.62 18.04
N SER A 201 -5.67 19.54 18.89
CA SER A 201 -7.11 19.69 19.15
C SER A 201 -7.71 20.80 18.31
N ARG A 202 -8.91 20.54 17.77
CA ARG A 202 -9.71 21.51 17.01
C ARG A 202 -11.18 21.42 17.43
N GLU A 203 -11.83 22.55 17.58
CA GLU A 203 -13.26 22.61 17.79
C GLU A 203 -14.00 22.32 16.46
N VAL A 204 -14.98 21.41 16.51
CA VAL A 204 -15.78 20.98 15.35
C VAL A 204 -17.27 20.99 15.71
N PRO A 205 -17.88 22.17 15.76
CA PRO A 205 -19.30 22.31 16.11
C PRO A 205 -20.19 21.46 15.20
N GLY A 206 -21.11 20.72 15.82
CA GLY A 206 -22.05 19.85 15.09
C GLY A 206 -21.48 18.50 14.66
N PHE A 207 -20.25 18.15 15.04
CA PHE A 207 -19.67 16.83 14.72
C PHE A 207 -20.46 15.68 15.38
N ALA A 208 -20.96 15.88 16.61
CA ALA A 208 -21.80 14.90 17.28
C ALA A 208 -23.03 14.52 16.47
N ALA A 209 -23.67 15.49 15.80
CA ALA A 209 -24.85 15.24 14.97
C ALA A 209 -24.57 14.37 13.73
N LEU A 210 -23.31 14.19 13.35
CA LEU A 210 -22.93 13.26 12.27
C LEU A 210 -23.12 11.79 12.67
N TRP A 211 -23.18 11.48 13.96
CA TRP A 211 -23.35 10.14 14.50
C TRP A 211 -24.80 9.82 14.84
N GLU A 212 -25.69 10.81 14.88
CA GLU A 212 -27.12 10.60 15.06
C GLU A 212 -27.70 10.04 13.77
N ILE A 213 -28.04 8.74 13.82
CA ILE A 213 -28.74 8.04 12.73
C ILE A 213 -30.22 8.18 13.04
N GLY A 214 -30.88 9.16 12.45
CA GLY A 214 -32.33 9.27 12.49
C GLY A 214 -33.02 8.26 11.55
N GLU A 215 -34.33 8.28 11.50
CA GLU A 215 -35.16 7.44 10.61
C GLU A 215 -35.03 7.84 9.11
N ALA A 216 -34.10 8.72 8.76
CA ALA A 216 -33.90 9.19 7.40
C ALA A 216 -33.30 8.09 6.51
N GLU A 217 -33.68 8.11 5.25
CA GLU A 217 -33.17 7.21 4.20
C GLU A 217 -31.64 7.15 4.22
N PRO A 218 -31.01 5.98 4.32
CA PRO A 218 -29.55 5.84 4.48
C PRO A 218 -28.73 6.59 3.44
N ARG A 219 -29.19 6.65 2.18
CA ARG A 219 -28.52 7.37 1.10
C ARG A 219 -28.47 8.88 1.33
N ALA A 220 -29.55 9.48 1.85
CA ALA A 220 -29.60 10.90 2.17
C ALA A 220 -28.66 11.25 3.33
N VAL A 221 -28.60 10.37 4.34
CA VAL A 221 -27.66 10.50 5.47
C VAL A 221 -26.21 10.43 4.99
N PHE A 222 -25.89 9.49 4.12
CA PHE A 222 -24.53 9.36 3.54
C PHE A 222 -24.16 10.59 2.69
N ALA A 223 -25.06 11.11 1.87
CA ALA A 223 -24.82 12.28 1.04
C ALA A 223 -24.53 13.52 1.90
N ALA A 224 -25.36 13.77 2.93
CA ALA A 224 -25.18 14.90 3.84
C ALA A 224 -23.88 14.79 4.66
N ARG A 225 -23.49 13.59 5.09
CA ARG A 225 -22.23 13.33 5.79
C ARG A 225 -21.02 13.56 4.91
N ARG A 226 -21.06 13.10 3.66
CA ARG A 226 -19.99 13.29 2.69
C ARG A 226 -19.74 14.77 2.43
N GLU A 227 -20.80 15.57 2.25
CA GLU A 227 -20.70 17.01 2.07
C GLU A 227 -20.06 17.69 3.28
N ARG A 228 -20.49 17.36 4.52
CA ARG A 228 -19.93 17.91 5.76
C ARG A 228 -18.49 17.49 6.00
N LEU A 229 -18.13 16.23 5.75
CA LEU A 229 -16.75 15.75 5.88
C LEU A 229 -15.82 16.41 4.85
N GLY A 230 -16.29 16.66 3.63
CA GLY A 230 -15.57 17.43 2.62
C GLY A 230 -15.25 18.85 3.05
N MET A 231 -16.13 19.48 3.84
CA MET A 231 -15.86 20.81 4.41
C MET A 231 -14.76 20.81 5.47
N PHE A 232 -14.54 19.70 6.18
CA PHE A 232 -13.46 19.58 7.17
C PHE A 232 -12.11 19.27 6.53
N GLY A 233 -12.08 18.55 5.41
CA GLY A 233 -10.85 18.20 4.66
C GLY A 233 -10.22 19.38 3.90
N GLN A 234 -11.00 20.39 3.54
CA GLN A 234 -10.51 21.57 2.79
C GLN A 234 -9.82 22.64 3.68
N ARG A 235 -9.76 22.44 4.97
CA ARG A 235 -9.17 23.38 5.94
C ARG A 235 -7.93 22.84 6.68
N ALA A 236 -7.34 21.73 6.19
CA ALA A 236 -6.12 21.16 6.73
C ALA A 236 -4.89 21.67 6.00
#